data_80d6f32875fa4610fdca7d9ce7dabadc
#
_entry.id   80d6f32875fa4610fdca7d9ce7dabadc
#
_cell.length_a   1.000
_cell.length_b   1.000
_cell.length_c   1.000
_cell.angle_alpha   90.00
_cell.angle_beta   90.00
_cell.angle_gamma   90.00
#
_symmetry.space_group_name_H-M   'P 1'
#
loop_
_entity.id
_entity.type
_entity.pdbx_description
1 polymer ?
#
loop_
_entity_poly.entity_id
_entity_poly.type
_entity_poly.pdbx_seq_one_letter_code
_entity_poly.pdbx_strand_id
1 'polypeptide(L)'
;WAVAHKYPAQEQLTTVQAIEVQVGRTGKLTPVAKLAPVFVGGVTVTNATLHNEDEARRKDVRVGDTVVVRRAGDVIPEVVSVVLEKRLQDAQIFTMQHQCPVCGSPAVREEGEADYRCTGGLFCSAQRKQAILHFAHRRAVEIEDLGDKLVEQLVDAGVVKTLPDLYRMGFTALVTLERMAEKSANNVLASIEKSKQTTLPRFLFGLGIRHVGEATAKELARHFGKMDAIMDATLDQLLQVADVGPIVAQSLRTFFD
;
A
#
# COMPACT_ATOMS: atom_id res chain seq x y z
N TRP A 1 -12.89 -0.23 -30.69
CA TRP A 1 -11.57 -0.89 -30.67
C TRP A 1 -10.56 0.12 -30.14
N ALA A 2 -9.97 -0.15 -28.99
CA ALA A 2 -8.84 0.60 -28.48
C ALA A 2 -7.60 -0.28 -28.56
N VAL A 3 -6.53 0.21 -29.17
CA VAL A 3 -5.20 -0.45 -29.19
C VAL A 3 -4.33 0.36 -28.25
N ALA A 4 -3.81 -0.30 -27.21
CA ALA A 4 -2.84 0.34 -26.32
C ALA A 4 -1.49 0.42 -27.05
N HIS A 5 -1.06 1.64 -27.39
CA HIS A 5 0.30 1.91 -27.87
C HIS A 5 1.20 2.21 -26.68
N LYS A 6 2.14 1.31 -26.39
CA LYS A 6 3.11 1.50 -25.30
C LYS A 6 4.46 1.90 -25.88
N TYR A 7 4.96 3.05 -25.45
CA TYR A 7 6.33 3.45 -25.77
C TYR A 7 7.34 2.50 -25.11
N PRO A 8 8.52 2.29 -25.74
CA PRO A 8 9.59 1.53 -25.10
C PRO A 8 9.94 2.13 -23.75
N ALA A 9 10.14 1.27 -22.75
CA ALA A 9 10.61 1.71 -21.46
C ALA A 9 12.02 2.29 -21.58
N GLN A 10 12.27 3.40 -20.89
CA GLN A 10 13.62 3.97 -20.80
C GLN A 10 14.40 3.26 -19.71
N GLU A 11 15.66 2.98 -19.98
CA GLU A 11 16.59 2.33 -19.07
C GLU A 11 17.81 3.20 -18.83
N GLN A 12 18.33 3.19 -17.60
CA GLN A 12 19.53 3.91 -17.20
C GLN A 12 20.33 3.10 -16.18
N LEU A 13 21.62 3.37 -16.12
CA LEU A 13 22.52 2.77 -15.16
C LEU A 13 22.63 3.64 -13.91
N THR A 14 22.60 3.02 -12.73
CA THR A 14 22.85 3.69 -11.47
C THR A 14 23.42 2.71 -10.44
N THR A 15 23.79 3.20 -9.24
CA THR A 15 24.38 2.39 -8.18
C THR A 15 23.37 2.20 -7.04
N VAL A 16 23.31 1.00 -6.50
CA VAL A 16 22.53 0.66 -5.30
C VAL A 16 23.26 1.13 -4.07
N GLN A 17 22.70 2.10 -3.36
CA GLN A 17 23.26 2.67 -2.13
C GLN A 17 22.82 1.89 -0.88
N ALA A 18 21.59 1.37 -0.86
CA ALA A 18 21.02 0.55 0.20
C ALA A 18 19.88 -0.31 -0.34
N ILE A 19 19.49 -1.34 0.39
CA ILE A 19 18.25 -2.09 0.15
C ILE A 19 17.43 -2.03 1.44
N GLU A 20 16.24 -1.44 1.36
CA GLU A 20 15.31 -1.29 2.48
C GLU A 20 14.05 -2.12 2.24
N VAL A 21 13.39 -2.54 3.32
CA VAL A 21 12.12 -3.25 3.23
C VAL A 21 10.99 -2.31 3.61
N GLN A 22 10.08 -2.06 2.66
CA GLN A 22 8.87 -1.28 2.88
C GLN A 22 7.69 -2.18 3.23
N VAL A 23 6.79 -1.67 4.06
CA VAL A 23 5.59 -2.39 4.50
C VAL A 23 4.36 -1.73 3.89
N GLY A 24 3.69 -2.46 3.01
CA GLY A 24 2.47 -2.01 2.35
C GLY A 24 1.21 -2.14 3.22
N ARG A 25 0.08 -1.64 2.70
CA ARG A 25 -1.23 -1.66 3.37
C ARG A 25 -1.67 -3.04 3.85
N THR A 26 -1.45 -4.07 3.06
CA THR A 26 -1.80 -5.46 3.39
C THR A 26 -0.68 -6.20 4.13
N GLY A 27 0.27 -5.48 4.71
CA GLY A 27 1.43 -6.04 5.38
C GLY A 27 2.54 -6.54 4.45
N LYS A 28 2.36 -6.51 3.12
CA LYS A 28 3.37 -6.98 2.17
C LYS A 28 4.71 -6.31 2.42
N LEU A 29 5.76 -7.12 2.61
CA LEU A 29 7.14 -6.69 2.71
C LEU A 29 7.74 -6.62 1.30
N THR A 30 8.10 -5.42 0.87
CA THR A 30 8.66 -5.17 -0.46
C THR A 30 10.09 -4.66 -0.33
N PRO A 31 11.10 -5.39 -0.78
CA PRO A 31 12.47 -4.89 -0.84
C PRO A 31 12.57 -3.81 -1.93
N VAL A 32 13.18 -2.70 -1.59
CA VAL A 32 13.35 -1.52 -2.45
C VAL A 32 14.81 -1.12 -2.46
N ALA A 33 15.40 -1.03 -3.63
CA ALA A 33 16.75 -0.50 -3.82
C ALA A 33 16.72 1.02 -3.73
N LYS A 34 17.49 1.57 -2.81
CA LYS A 34 17.86 2.99 -2.76
C LYS A 34 18.99 3.23 -3.74
N LEU A 35 18.81 4.17 -4.63
CA LEU A 35 19.69 4.38 -5.77
C LEU A 35 20.39 5.74 -5.69
N ALA A 36 21.59 5.82 -6.23
CA ALA A 36 22.14 7.11 -6.61
C ALA A 36 21.17 7.77 -7.59
N PRO A 37 20.82 9.08 -7.42
CA PRO A 37 19.83 9.74 -8.26
C PRO A 37 20.14 9.58 -9.75
N VAL A 38 19.19 9.12 -10.53
CA VAL A 38 19.33 8.93 -11.97
C VAL A 38 18.09 9.44 -12.71
N PHE A 39 18.29 10.11 -13.83
CA PHE A 39 17.20 10.61 -14.65
C PHE A 39 16.75 9.56 -15.65
N VAL A 40 15.53 9.06 -15.52
CA VAL A 40 14.95 8.04 -16.40
C VAL A 40 13.44 8.23 -16.53
N GLY A 41 12.93 8.11 -17.74
CA GLY A 41 11.50 8.26 -18.00
C GLY A 41 10.94 9.64 -17.63
N GLY A 42 11.74 10.72 -17.80
CA GLY A 42 11.33 12.10 -17.55
C GLY A 42 11.35 12.54 -16.09
N VAL A 43 11.84 11.70 -15.15
CA VAL A 43 11.94 12.05 -13.72
C VAL A 43 13.26 11.58 -13.12
N THR A 44 13.66 12.18 -12.01
CA THR A 44 14.78 11.69 -11.19
C THR A 44 14.29 10.57 -10.27
N VAL A 45 14.88 9.39 -10.45
CA VAL A 45 14.59 8.17 -9.69
C VAL A 45 15.65 7.97 -8.63
N THR A 46 15.22 7.74 -7.38
CA THR A 46 16.07 7.43 -6.22
C THR A 46 15.70 6.10 -5.58
N ASN A 47 14.60 5.49 -5.99
CA ASN A 47 14.12 4.22 -5.46
C ASN A 47 13.60 3.36 -6.60
N ALA A 48 13.91 2.05 -6.58
CA ALA A 48 13.35 1.08 -7.51
C ALA A 48 12.93 -0.19 -6.78
N THR A 49 11.79 -0.76 -7.14
CA THR A 49 11.29 -1.97 -6.52
C THR A 49 12.12 -3.20 -6.93
N LEU A 50 12.32 -4.10 -5.97
CA LEU A 50 12.80 -5.47 -6.20
C LEU A 50 11.65 -6.49 -6.13
N HIS A 51 10.40 -6.01 -6.04
CA HIS A 51 9.14 -6.74 -6.04
C HIS A 51 8.89 -7.62 -4.81
N ASN A 52 9.72 -8.63 -4.56
CA ASN A 52 9.65 -9.55 -3.42
C ASN A 52 11.02 -10.21 -3.17
N GLU A 53 11.12 -11.05 -2.15
CA GLU A 53 12.38 -11.72 -1.80
C GLU A 53 12.88 -12.63 -2.93
N ASP A 54 11.98 -13.38 -3.57
CA ASP A 54 12.36 -14.33 -4.62
C ASP A 54 12.93 -13.61 -5.84
N GLU A 55 12.33 -12.47 -6.25
CA GLU A 55 12.84 -11.64 -7.33
C GLU A 55 14.17 -10.95 -6.98
N ALA A 56 14.29 -10.43 -5.74
CA ALA A 56 15.53 -9.85 -5.27
C ALA A 56 16.67 -10.87 -5.27
N ARG A 57 16.39 -12.11 -4.85
CA ARG A 57 17.34 -13.23 -4.88
C ARG A 57 17.66 -13.66 -6.31
N ARG A 58 16.65 -13.79 -7.17
CA ARG A 58 16.83 -14.17 -8.58
C ARG A 58 17.72 -13.18 -9.34
N LYS A 59 17.55 -11.89 -9.08
CA LYS A 59 18.37 -10.83 -9.68
C LYS A 59 19.72 -10.68 -8.98
N ASP A 60 19.89 -11.24 -7.80
CA ASP A 60 21.10 -11.16 -6.95
C ASP A 60 21.58 -9.71 -6.80
N VAL A 61 20.65 -8.80 -6.50
CA VAL A 61 20.99 -7.38 -6.28
C VAL A 61 21.64 -7.19 -4.93
N ARG A 62 22.78 -6.50 -4.91
CA ARG A 62 23.56 -6.21 -3.68
C ARG A 62 23.83 -4.73 -3.55
N VAL A 63 24.06 -4.28 -2.32
CA VAL A 63 24.52 -2.91 -2.06
C VAL A 63 25.88 -2.70 -2.72
N GLY A 64 26.04 -1.57 -3.41
CA GLY A 64 27.21 -1.23 -4.20
C GLY A 64 27.14 -1.67 -5.68
N ASP A 65 26.17 -2.51 -6.07
CA ASP A 65 26.02 -2.93 -7.47
C ASP A 65 25.68 -1.77 -8.39
N THR A 66 26.21 -1.81 -9.59
CA THR A 66 25.67 -1.05 -10.73
C THR A 66 24.50 -1.83 -11.33
N VAL A 67 23.36 -1.19 -11.41
CA VAL A 67 22.11 -1.82 -11.89
C VAL A 67 21.51 -1.07 -13.08
N VAL A 68 20.77 -1.80 -13.90
CA VAL A 68 19.90 -1.24 -14.94
C VAL A 68 18.53 -0.97 -14.29
N VAL A 69 18.11 0.28 -14.29
CA VAL A 69 16.80 0.70 -13.81
C VAL A 69 15.92 1.07 -14.99
N ARG A 70 14.70 0.58 -14.96
CA ARG A 70 13.69 0.82 -16.00
C ARG A 70 12.50 1.55 -15.43
N ARG A 71 11.99 2.53 -16.21
CA ARG A 71 10.70 3.15 -15.98
C ARG A 71 9.91 3.24 -17.27
N ALA A 72 8.69 2.71 -17.27
CA ALA A 72 7.76 2.77 -18.39
C ALA A 72 6.62 3.74 -18.02
N GLY A 73 6.58 4.93 -18.63
CA GLY A 73 5.56 5.94 -18.35
C GLY A 73 5.45 6.27 -16.85
N ASP A 74 4.26 6.20 -16.32
CA ASP A 74 3.94 6.52 -14.89
C ASP A 74 3.97 5.28 -13.98
N VAL A 75 4.75 4.26 -14.36
CA VAL A 75 4.92 3.02 -13.59
C VAL A 75 6.02 3.20 -12.54
N ILE A 76 5.92 2.44 -11.45
CA ILE A 76 6.94 2.38 -10.39
C ILE A 76 8.26 1.89 -11.01
N PRO A 77 9.39 2.61 -10.80
CA PRO A 77 10.69 2.18 -11.28
C PRO A 77 11.09 0.82 -10.73
N GLU A 78 11.68 -0.02 -11.56
CA GLU A 78 12.16 -1.34 -11.16
C GLU A 78 13.61 -1.56 -11.53
N VAL A 79 14.31 -2.38 -10.75
CA VAL A 79 15.61 -2.92 -11.13
C VAL A 79 15.41 -4.07 -12.12
N VAL A 80 15.96 -3.92 -13.32
CA VAL A 80 15.87 -4.95 -14.37
C VAL A 80 16.94 -6.02 -14.18
N SER A 81 18.21 -5.59 -14.08
CA SER A 81 19.37 -6.47 -13.97
C SER A 81 20.54 -5.79 -13.27
N VAL A 82 21.52 -6.60 -12.88
CA VAL A 82 22.80 -6.18 -12.32
C VAL A 82 23.87 -6.25 -13.41
N VAL A 83 24.77 -5.27 -13.43
CA VAL A 83 25.97 -5.27 -14.27
C VAL A 83 27.08 -5.96 -13.53
N LEU A 84 27.20 -7.29 -13.68
CA LEU A 84 28.07 -8.14 -12.88
C LEU A 84 29.56 -7.78 -13.05
N GLU A 85 29.97 -7.29 -14.21
CA GLU A 85 31.35 -6.88 -14.49
C GLU A 85 31.82 -5.69 -13.62
N LYS A 86 30.86 -4.94 -13.06
CA LYS A 86 31.12 -3.79 -12.18
C LYS A 86 30.92 -4.10 -10.69
N ARG A 87 30.59 -5.35 -10.36
CA ARG A 87 30.36 -5.75 -8.95
C ARG A 87 31.65 -5.75 -8.16
N LEU A 88 31.57 -5.21 -6.94
CA LEU A 88 32.65 -5.27 -5.96
C LEU A 88 32.80 -6.71 -5.44
N GLN A 89 34.04 -7.13 -5.18
CA GLN A 89 34.33 -8.51 -4.73
C GLN A 89 33.76 -8.83 -3.35
N ASP A 90 33.59 -7.83 -2.51
CA ASP A 90 33.10 -7.91 -1.12
C ASP A 90 31.58 -7.61 -0.99
N ALA A 91 30.88 -7.45 -2.11
CA ALA A 91 29.44 -7.17 -2.12
C ALA A 91 28.62 -8.27 -1.44
N GLN A 92 27.97 -7.92 -0.31
CA GLN A 92 27.20 -8.87 0.50
C GLN A 92 25.87 -9.23 -0.14
N ILE A 93 25.51 -10.52 -0.06
CA ILE A 93 24.21 -11.00 -0.53
C ILE A 93 23.09 -10.37 0.34
N PHE A 94 22.08 -9.82 -0.30
CA PHE A 94 20.89 -9.33 0.40
C PHE A 94 20.07 -10.50 0.94
N THR A 95 19.76 -10.45 2.22
CA THR A 95 18.88 -11.41 2.89
C THR A 95 17.74 -10.63 3.54
N MET A 96 16.49 -10.93 3.17
CA MET A 96 15.33 -10.30 3.78
C MET A 96 15.05 -10.93 5.14
N GLN A 97 14.90 -10.08 6.17
CA GLN A 97 14.47 -10.53 7.49
C GLN A 97 12.96 -10.82 7.47
N HIS A 98 12.55 -11.96 8.03
CA HIS A 98 11.14 -12.34 8.13
C HIS A 98 10.48 -11.78 9.40
N GLN A 99 10.85 -10.55 9.72
CA GLN A 99 10.24 -9.71 10.74
C GLN A 99 9.92 -8.35 10.15
N CYS A 100 8.83 -7.76 10.60
CA CYS A 100 8.43 -6.44 10.15
C CYS A 100 9.42 -5.37 10.67
N PRO A 101 10.06 -4.58 9.80
CA PRO A 101 11.02 -3.57 10.23
C PRO A 101 10.38 -2.42 11.01
N VAL A 102 9.04 -2.31 10.99
CA VAL A 102 8.30 -1.22 11.63
C VAL A 102 7.77 -1.61 13.01
N CYS A 103 7.17 -2.80 13.15
CA CYS A 103 6.51 -3.19 14.41
C CYS A 103 7.12 -4.44 15.06
N GLY A 104 8.12 -5.08 14.44
CA GLY A 104 8.76 -6.30 14.96
C GLY A 104 7.92 -7.57 14.87
N SER A 105 6.66 -7.50 14.43
CA SER A 105 5.83 -8.69 14.28
C SER A 105 6.40 -9.65 13.24
N PRO A 106 6.18 -10.97 13.38
CA PRO A 106 6.58 -11.92 12.36
C PRO A 106 6.01 -11.58 10.99
N ALA A 107 6.81 -11.80 9.95
CA ALA A 107 6.34 -11.77 8.58
C ALA A 107 6.24 -13.20 8.06
N VAL A 108 5.04 -13.58 7.61
CA VAL A 108 4.75 -14.93 7.12
C VAL A 108 4.44 -14.92 5.63
N ARG A 109 4.71 -16.03 4.97
CA ARG A 109 4.35 -16.27 3.57
C ARG A 109 3.39 -17.47 3.54
N GLU A 110 2.19 -17.25 3.04
CA GLU A 110 1.21 -18.30 2.84
C GLU A 110 1.66 -19.24 1.72
N GLU A 111 1.25 -20.50 1.79
CA GLU A 111 1.57 -21.48 0.76
C GLU A 111 1.04 -21.03 -0.61
N GLY A 112 1.91 -21.06 -1.62
CA GLY A 112 1.60 -20.60 -2.98
C GLY A 112 1.72 -19.09 -3.19
N GLU A 113 2.00 -18.28 -2.16
CA GLU A 113 2.26 -16.85 -2.33
C GLU A 113 3.76 -16.53 -2.47
N ALA A 114 4.07 -15.49 -3.24
CA ALA A 114 5.44 -14.99 -3.40
C ALA A 114 5.82 -13.97 -2.33
N ASP A 115 4.86 -13.39 -1.62
CA ASP A 115 5.04 -12.24 -0.75
C ASP A 115 5.03 -12.62 0.73
N TYR A 116 6.02 -12.15 1.49
CA TYR A 116 5.96 -12.13 2.95
C TYR A 116 5.08 -10.98 3.43
N ARG A 117 4.29 -11.23 4.49
CA ARG A 117 3.38 -10.25 5.06
C ARG A 117 3.55 -10.14 6.56
N CYS A 118 3.63 -8.90 7.05
CA CYS A 118 3.60 -8.59 8.47
C CYS A 118 2.25 -8.99 9.06
N THR A 119 2.27 -9.78 10.12
CA THR A 119 1.07 -10.26 10.84
C THR A 119 0.50 -9.23 11.82
N GLY A 120 1.15 -8.07 11.99
CA GLY A 120 0.76 -7.04 12.95
C GLY A 120 -0.54 -6.30 12.62
N GLY A 121 -1.11 -6.45 11.41
CA GLY A 121 -2.35 -5.79 11.01
C GLY A 121 -2.32 -4.28 11.33
N LEU A 122 -3.41 -3.74 11.88
CA LEU A 122 -3.50 -2.33 12.28
C LEU A 122 -2.68 -1.97 13.54
N PHE A 123 -2.11 -2.96 14.23
CA PHE A 123 -1.11 -2.71 15.27
C PHE A 123 0.19 -2.14 14.66
N CYS A 124 0.55 -2.57 13.46
CA CYS A 124 1.67 -2.02 12.70
C CYS A 124 1.35 -0.61 12.22
N SER A 125 2.14 0.38 12.64
CA SER A 125 1.92 1.78 12.26
C SER A 125 2.00 2.01 10.74
N ALA A 126 2.86 1.28 10.03
CA ALA A 126 2.93 1.35 8.57
C ALA A 126 1.64 0.87 7.90
N GLN A 127 1.09 -0.27 8.33
CA GLN A 127 -0.17 -0.77 7.79
C GLN A 127 -1.33 0.16 8.13
N ARG A 128 -1.35 0.71 9.35
CA ARG A 128 -2.35 1.69 9.79
C ARG A 128 -2.32 2.96 8.94
N LYS A 129 -1.13 3.55 8.73
CA LYS A 129 -0.97 4.73 7.86
C LYS A 129 -1.53 4.47 6.46
N GLN A 130 -1.17 3.35 5.87
CA GLN A 130 -1.63 2.96 4.54
C GLN A 130 -3.12 2.64 4.48
N ALA A 131 -3.70 2.05 5.54
CA ALA A 131 -5.14 1.81 5.63
C ALA A 131 -5.93 3.12 5.68
N ILE A 132 -5.46 4.11 6.45
CA ILE A 132 -6.08 5.44 6.53
C ILE A 132 -6.00 6.15 5.17
N LEU A 133 -4.85 6.16 4.53
CA LEU A 133 -4.67 6.78 3.20
C LEU A 133 -5.55 6.13 2.13
N HIS A 134 -5.66 4.80 2.17
CA HIS A 134 -6.56 4.09 1.26
C HIS A 134 -8.03 4.42 1.54
N PHE A 135 -8.44 4.47 2.80
CA PHE A 135 -9.79 4.83 3.20
C PHE A 135 -10.14 6.26 2.77
N ALA A 136 -9.21 7.20 2.95
CA ALA A 136 -9.39 8.61 2.57
C ALA A 136 -9.30 8.87 1.05
N HIS A 137 -8.87 7.88 0.26
CA HIS A 137 -8.64 8.06 -1.17
C HIS A 137 -9.91 8.47 -1.93
N ARG A 138 -9.76 9.25 -3.03
CA ARG A 138 -10.87 9.76 -3.87
C ARG A 138 -11.81 8.69 -4.43
N ARG A 139 -11.36 7.43 -4.56
CA ARG A 139 -12.17 6.29 -4.99
C ARG A 139 -12.85 5.56 -3.83
N ALA A 140 -12.43 5.84 -2.60
CA ALA A 140 -13.03 5.35 -1.37
C ALA A 140 -13.97 6.40 -0.78
N VAL A 141 -13.86 6.75 0.52
CA VAL A 141 -14.78 7.69 1.15
C VAL A 141 -14.47 9.15 0.85
N GLU A 142 -13.29 9.46 0.29
CA GLU A 142 -12.85 10.77 -0.18
C GLU A 142 -12.77 11.82 0.96
N ILE A 143 -11.68 11.76 1.69
CA ILE A 143 -11.36 12.79 2.69
C ILE A 143 -10.24 13.66 2.10
N GLU A 144 -10.62 14.82 1.57
CA GLU A 144 -9.70 15.80 1.03
C GLU A 144 -8.78 16.34 2.14
N ASP A 145 -7.58 16.79 1.80
CA ASP A 145 -6.55 17.33 2.71
C ASP A 145 -5.98 16.34 3.74
N LEU A 146 -6.44 15.09 3.78
CA LEU A 146 -5.89 14.00 4.60
C LEU A 146 -4.80 13.25 3.82
N GLY A 147 -3.66 13.92 3.55
CA GLY A 147 -2.53 13.36 2.81
C GLY A 147 -1.49 12.65 3.69
N ASP A 148 -0.45 12.09 3.05
CA ASP A 148 0.59 11.26 3.70
C ASP A 148 1.19 11.90 4.95
N LYS A 149 1.61 13.17 4.88
CA LYS A 149 2.27 13.86 6.00
C LYS A 149 1.35 14.05 7.20
N LEU A 150 0.09 14.36 6.97
CA LEU A 150 -0.88 14.52 8.05
C LEU A 150 -1.22 13.17 8.68
N VAL A 151 -1.46 12.13 7.87
CA VAL A 151 -1.69 10.77 8.36
C VAL A 151 -0.49 10.26 9.16
N GLU A 152 0.73 10.54 8.73
CA GLU A 152 1.95 10.19 9.47
C GLU A 152 1.93 10.83 10.86
N GLN A 153 1.72 12.14 10.96
CA GLN A 153 1.65 12.84 12.25
C GLN A 153 0.52 12.32 13.15
N LEU A 154 -0.68 12.10 12.60
CA LEU A 154 -1.84 11.59 13.35
C LEU A 154 -1.60 10.21 13.95
N VAL A 155 -0.95 9.33 13.19
CA VAL A 155 -0.63 7.97 13.65
C VAL A 155 0.52 7.98 14.65
N ASP A 156 1.59 8.73 14.39
CA ASP A 156 2.78 8.78 15.24
C ASP A 156 2.51 9.50 16.57
N ALA A 157 1.64 10.52 16.56
CA ALA A 157 1.14 11.17 17.78
C ALA A 157 0.10 10.33 18.54
N GLY A 158 -0.32 9.17 18.01
CA GLY A 158 -1.32 8.30 18.62
C GLY A 158 -2.76 8.87 18.64
N VAL A 159 -3.02 9.92 17.86
CA VAL A 159 -4.34 10.55 17.72
C VAL A 159 -5.29 9.61 16.97
N VAL A 160 -4.82 8.93 15.95
CA VAL A 160 -5.58 7.97 15.14
C VAL A 160 -4.96 6.59 15.24
N LYS A 161 -5.67 5.66 15.85
CA LYS A 161 -5.30 4.25 16.01
C LYS A 161 -6.14 3.33 15.13
N THR A 162 -7.37 3.74 14.82
CA THR A 162 -8.34 3.01 14.01
C THR A 162 -9.05 3.96 13.05
N LEU A 163 -9.68 3.44 12.00
CA LEU A 163 -10.46 4.27 11.06
C LEU A 163 -11.58 5.09 11.75
N PRO A 164 -12.36 4.54 12.72
CA PRO A 164 -13.35 5.32 13.45
C PRO A 164 -12.79 6.55 14.20
N ASP A 165 -11.51 6.54 14.60
CA ASP A 165 -10.90 7.67 15.29
C ASP A 165 -10.83 8.93 14.44
N LEU A 166 -10.80 8.78 13.10
CA LEU A 166 -10.90 9.91 12.17
C LEU A 166 -12.17 10.74 12.43
N TYR A 167 -13.30 10.07 12.72
CA TYR A 167 -14.61 10.68 12.96
C TYR A 167 -14.82 11.15 14.38
N ARG A 168 -13.90 10.81 15.30
CA ARG A 168 -13.89 11.26 16.71
C ARG A 168 -12.89 12.39 16.95
N MET A 169 -12.05 12.66 15.98
CA MET A 169 -11.00 13.66 16.07
C MET A 169 -11.59 15.08 16.12
N GLY A 170 -11.16 15.86 17.09
CA GLY A 170 -11.56 17.25 17.26
C GLY A 170 -10.54 18.26 16.74
N PHE A 171 -10.97 19.53 16.66
CA PHE A 171 -10.14 20.66 16.22
C PHE A 171 -8.81 20.77 16.99
N THR A 172 -8.87 20.65 18.33
CA THR A 172 -7.69 20.79 19.21
C THR A 172 -6.59 19.78 18.85
N ALA A 173 -6.97 18.53 18.52
CA ALA A 173 -6.00 17.51 18.15
C ALA A 173 -5.26 17.85 16.84
N LEU A 174 -5.92 18.51 15.89
CA LEU A 174 -5.33 18.91 14.62
C LEU A 174 -4.38 20.11 14.76
N VAL A 175 -4.80 21.17 15.45
CA VAL A 175 -4.00 22.41 15.56
C VAL A 175 -2.73 22.24 16.39
N THR A 176 -2.58 21.14 17.14
CA THR A 176 -1.33 20.80 17.84
C THR A 176 -0.28 20.15 16.92
N LEU A 177 -0.67 19.74 15.71
CA LEU A 177 0.23 19.12 14.75
C LEU A 177 1.08 20.17 14.00
N GLU A 178 2.25 19.74 13.57
CA GLU A 178 3.16 20.60 12.83
C GLU A 178 2.52 21.10 11.52
N ARG A 179 2.68 22.40 11.26
CA ARG A 179 2.19 23.09 10.03
C ARG A 179 0.67 23.02 9.85
N MET A 180 -0.08 22.76 10.90
CA MET A 180 -1.54 22.74 10.88
C MET A 180 -2.12 24.04 11.42
N ALA A 181 -2.44 24.97 10.52
CA ALA A 181 -3.14 26.19 10.87
C ALA A 181 -4.64 25.95 11.03
N GLU A 182 -5.35 26.84 11.73
CA GLU A 182 -6.81 26.74 11.99
C GLU A 182 -7.63 26.50 10.73
N LYS A 183 -7.32 27.20 9.65
CA LYS A 183 -8.01 27.04 8.36
C LYS A 183 -7.84 25.61 7.81
N SER A 184 -6.62 25.07 7.85
CA SER A 184 -6.33 23.71 7.37
C SER A 184 -7.02 22.66 8.25
N ALA A 185 -7.02 22.85 9.57
CA ALA A 185 -7.72 21.97 10.50
C ALA A 185 -9.23 21.95 10.25
N ASN A 186 -9.85 23.13 10.04
CA ASN A 186 -11.27 23.22 9.71
C ASN A 186 -11.60 22.56 8.36
N ASN A 187 -10.74 22.70 7.34
CA ASN A 187 -10.92 22.05 6.03
C ASN A 187 -10.91 20.52 6.19
N VAL A 188 -9.95 19.96 6.92
CA VAL A 188 -9.87 18.52 7.19
C VAL A 188 -11.12 18.02 7.90
N LEU A 189 -11.58 18.73 8.95
CA LEU A 189 -12.79 18.34 9.68
C LEU A 189 -14.05 18.43 8.81
N ALA A 190 -14.18 19.46 7.98
CA ALA A 190 -15.28 19.58 7.03
C ALA A 190 -15.27 18.43 6.00
N SER A 191 -14.08 18.04 5.52
CA SER A 191 -13.92 16.94 4.60
C SER A 191 -14.28 15.59 5.24
N ILE A 192 -13.89 15.37 6.50
CA ILE A 192 -14.28 14.19 7.27
C ILE A 192 -15.80 14.14 7.43
N GLU A 193 -16.44 15.26 7.76
CA GLU A 193 -17.91 15.33 7.89
C GLU A 193 -18.61 15.03 6.56
N LYS A 194 -18.14 15.62 5.46
CA LYS A 194 -18.62 15.36 4.09
C LYS A 194 -18.51 13.87 3.73
N SER A 195 -17.42 13.19 4.15
CA SER A 195 -17.17 11.78 3.82
C SER A 195 -18.17 10.80 4.41
N LYS A 196 -18.95 11.22 5.43
CA LYS A 196 -20.06 10.42 6.00
C LYS A 196 -21.18 10.19 4.99
N GLN A 197 -21.27 11.02 3.95
CA GLN A 197 -22.26 10.89 2.85
C GLN A 197 -21.67 10.08 1.69
N THR A 198 -21.15 8.88 1.99
CA THR A 198 -20.58 7.98 0.98
C THR A 198 -21.57 6.88 0.58
N THR A 199 -21.24 6.14 -0.48
CA THR A 199 -22.02 4.98 -0.93
C THR A 199 -21.44 3.68 -0.40
N LEU A 200 -22.28 2.63 -0.28
CA LEU A 200 -21.85 1.32 0.20
C LEU A 200 -20.67 0.75 -0.60
N PRO A 201 -20.61 0.80 -1.95
CA PRO A 201 -19.44 0.32 -2.69
C PRO A 201 -18.15 1.05 -2.35
N ARG A 202 -18.22 2.39 -2.21
CA ARG A 202 -17.05 3.21 -1.89
C ARG A 202 -16.56 2.94 -0.46
N PHE A 203 -17.47 2.75 0.47
CA PHE A 203 -17.15 2.40 1.85
C PHE A 203 -16.49 1.02 1.92
N LEU A 204 -17.07 -0.01 1.29
CA LEU A 204 -16.48 -1.35 1.21
C LEU A 204 -15.08 -1.36 0.61
N PHE A 205 -14.90 -0.65 -0.51
CA PHE A 205 -13.57 -0.49 -1.10
C PHE A 205 -12.61 0.20 -0.14
N GLY A 206 -13.08 1.23 0.58
CA GLY A 206 -12.32 2.00 1.56
C GLY A 206 -11.84 1.17 2.74
N LEU A 207 -12.59 0.16 3.19
CA LEU A 207 -12.16 -0.76 4.25
C LEU A 207 -10.88 -1.52 3.89
N GLY A 208 -10.55 -1.60 2.61
CA GLY A 208 -9.30 -2.19 2.14
C GLY A 208 -9.19 -3.68 2.36
N ILE A 209 -10.30 -4.39 2.37
CA ILE A 209 -10.36 -5.85 2.49
C ILE A 209 -9.52 -6.47 1.37
N ARG A 210 -8.69 -7.44 1.73
CA ARG A 210 -7.79 -8.09 0.77
C ARG A 210 -8.61 -8.74 -0.36
N HIS A 211 -8.16 -8.61 -1.58
CA HIS A 211 -8.82 -9.10 -2.81
C HIS A 211 -10.15 -8.40 -3.17
N VAL A 212 -10.63 -7.45 -2.38
CA VAL A 212 -11.83 -6.67 -2.70
C VAL A 212 -11.43 -5.35 -3.37
N GLY A 213 -11.58 -5.30 -4.69
CA GLY A 213 -11.40 -4.11 -5.50
C GLY A 213 -12.69 -3.30 -5.67
N GLU A 214 -12.64 -2.19 -6.43
CA GLU A 214 -13.82 -1.35 -6.72
C GLU A 214 -14.95 -2.14 -7.42
N ALA A 215 -14.61 -3.00 -8.40
CA ALA A 215 -15.59 -3.82 -9.11
C ALA A 215 -16.29 -4.80 -8.15
N THR A 216 -15.51 -5.56 -7.37
CA THR A 216 -16.05 -6.51 -6.39
C THR A 216 -16.89 -5.80 -5.32
N ALA A 217 -16.48 -4.63 -4.85
CA ALA A 217 -17.25 -3.84 -3.88
C ALA A 217 -18.60 -3.38 -4.45
N LYS A 218 -18.64 -3.03 -5.74
CA LYS A 218 -19.92 -2.70 -6.44
C LYS A 218 -20.84 -3.90 -6.55
N GLU A 219 -20.31 -5.07 -6.93
CA GLU A 219 -21.10 -6.29 -7.03
C GLU A 219 -21.66 -6.74 -5.68
N LEU A 220 -20.83 -6.71 -4.62
CA LEU A 220 -21.28 -6.98 -3.25
C LEU A 220 -22.41 -6.02 -2.82
N ALA A 221 -22.21 -4.73 -3.03
CA ALA A 221 -23.22 -3.72 -2.66
C ALA A 221 -24.51 -3.88 -3.46
N ARG A 222 -24.44 -4.24 -4.74
CA ARG A 222 -25.60 -4.50 -5.59
C ARG A 222 -26.37 -5.73 -5.13
N HIS A 223 -25.67 -6.80 -4.75
CA HIS A 223 -26.28 -8.06 -4.36
C HIS A 223 -26.94 -7.99 -2.98
N PHE A 224 -26.22 -7.45 -1.99
CA PHE A 224 -26.68 -7.45 -0.58
C PHE A 224 -27.45 -6.17 -0.19
N GLY A 225 -27.18 -5.04 -0.83
CA GLY A 225 -27.86 -3.76 -0.60
C GLY A 225 -27.51 -3.07 0.71
N LYS A 226 -27.06 -3.79 1.75
CA LYS A 226 -26.75 -3.27 3.08
C LYS A 226 -25.45 -3.84 3.62
N MET A 227 -24.76 -3.07 4.47
CA MET A 227 -23.51 -3.48 5.10
C MET A 227 -23.71 -4.70 6.01
N ASP A 228 -24.74 -4.68 6.86
CA ASP A 228 -25.00 -5.78 7.81
C ASP A 228 -25.20 -7.12 7.07
N ALA A 229 -25.92 -7.09 5.93
CA ALA A 229 -26.12 -8.29 5.12
C ALA A 229 -24.81 -8.86 4.55
N ILE A 230 -23.81 -8.01 4.25
CA ILE A 230 -22.48 -8.46 3.81
C ILE A 230 -21.71 -9.03 4.99
N MET A 231 -21.76 -8.39 6.15
CA MET A 231 -21.10 -8.84 7.36
C MET A 231 -21.60 -10.20 7.85
N ASP A 232 -22.91 -10.41 7.77
CA ASP A 232 -23.56 -11.66 8.22
C ASP A 232 -23.59 -12.76 7.13
N ALA A 233 -23.17 -12.47 5.90
CA ALA A 233 -23.24 -13.41 4.79
C ALA A 233 -22.33 -14.64 5.01
N THR A 234 -22.87 -15.82 4.75
CA THR A 234 -22.11 -17.08 4.74
C THR A 234 -21.17 -17.14 3.52
N LEU A 235 -20.17 -18.04 3.56
CA LEU A 235 -19.33 -18.30 2.40
C LEU A 235 -20.13 -18.65 1.14
N ASP A 236 -21.16 -19.51 1.29
CA ASP A 236 -22.00 -19.92 0.17
C ASP A 236 -22.79 -18.73 -0.42
N GLN A 237 -23.28 -17.82 0.41
CA GLN A 237 -23.96 -16.60 -0.05
C GLN A 237 -22.99 -15.65 -0.75
N LEU A 238 -21.77 -15.48 -0.25
CA LEU A 238 -20.75 -14.66 -0.88
C LEU A 238 -20.34 -15.22 -2.25
N LEU A 239 -20.24 -16.53 -2.39
CA LEU A 239 -19.92 -17.21 -3.65
C LEU A 239 -21.00 -17.05 -4.75
N GLN A 240 -22.22 -16.63 -4.41
CA GLN A 240 -23.27 -16.32 -5.38
C GLN A 240 -23.08 -14.96 -6.05
N VAL A 241 -22.22 -14.11 -5.51
CA VAL A 241 -21.97 -12.77 -6.04
C VAL A 241 -21.03 -12.85 -7.25
N ALA A 242 -21.35 -12.17 -8.34
CA ALA A 242 -20.48 -12.07 -9.49
C ALA A 242 -19.10 -11.52 -9.08
N ASP A 243 -18.03 -12.01 -9.69
CA ASP A 243 -16.63 -11.67 -9.38
C ASP A 243 -16.13 -12.06 -7.98
N VAL A 244 -16.92 -12.79 -7.19
CA VAL A 244 -16.50 -13.31 -5.86
C VAL A 244 -16.19 -14.80 -5.97
N GLY A 245 -14.88 -15.11 -6.03
CA GLY A 245 -14.37 -16.48 -5.93
C GLY A 245 -14.06 -16.88 -4.48
N PRO A 246 -13.64 -18.14 -4.26
CA PRO A 246 -13.34 -18.67 -2.91
C PRO A 246 -12.36 -17.83 -2.10
N ILE A 247 -11.30 -17.32 -2.75
CA ILE A 247 -10.27 -16.46 -2.12
C ILE A 247 -10.87 -15.15 -1.62
N VAL A 248 -11.73 -14.51 -2.42
CA VAL A 248 -12.39 -13.26 -2.06
C VAL A 248 -13.40 -13.48 -0.94
N ALA A 249 -14.23 -14.53 -1.04
CA ALA A 249 -15.20 -14.89 -0.02
C ALA A 249 -14.53 -15.18 1.33
N GLN A 250 -13.43 -15.93 1.32
CA GLN A 250 -12.65 -16.19 2.54
C GLN A 250 -12.03 -14.91 3.12
N SER A 251 -11.52 -14.00 2.28
CA SER A 251 -10.98 -12.71 2.73
C SER A 251 -12.04 -11.84 3.39
N LEU A 252 -13.27 -11.83 2.87
CA LEU A 252 -14.41 -11.14 3.47
C LEU A 252 -14.75 -11.72 4.84
N ARG A 253 -14.87 -13.05 4.95
CA ARG A 253 -15.14 -13.71 6.24
C ARG A 253 -14.06 -13.40 7.27
N THR A 254 -12.79 -13.63 6.92
CA THR A 254 -11.65 -13.34 7.83
C THR A 254 -11.60 -11.87 8.27
N PHE A 255 -12.12 -10.95 7.46
CA PHE A 255 -12.14 -9.54 7.83
C PHE A 255 -13.26 -9.19 8.81
N PHE A 256 -14.43 -9.84 8.70
CA PHE A 256 -15.61 -9.53 9.53
C PHE A 256 -15.76 -10.44 10.76
N ASP A 257 -15.08 -11.59 10.82
CA ASP A 257 -15.00 -12.47 11.98
C ASP A 257 -14.02 -11.94 13.04
#